data_332c76d509808717169558bd63007012
#
_entry.id   332c76d509808717169558bd63007012
#
_cell.length_a   1.000
_cell.length_b   1.000
_cell.length_c   1.000
_cell.angle_alpha   90.00
_cell.angle_beta   90.00
_cell.angle_gamma   90.00
#
_symmetry.space_group_name_H-M   'P 1'
#
loop_
_entity.id
_entity.type
_entity.pdbx_description
1 polymer ?
#
loop_
_entity_poly.entity_id
_entity_poly.type
_entity_poly.pdbx_seq_one_letter_code
_entity_poly.pdbx_strand_id
1 'polypeptide(L)'
;MKEKYKQDFSSLTVTETIDSIEYFVFPNAFFFPGLQLSMVYRFRPNGVDGALFDLLFLRPKPIDGPCPPPPDAFELEIEDSYTKCPGTEFLGAVYDQDTNNLLSQTKGFKTSLKKGQSLGNYQEARTRHLHQTIDKYLEEKNG
;
A
#
# COMPACT_ATOMS: atom_id res chain seq x y z
N MET A 1 -18.59 6.97 12.48
CA MET A 1 -18.84 6.58 11.06
C MET A 1 -20.32 6.39 10.77
N LYS A 2 -21.07 5.60 11.55
CA LYS A 2 -22.50 5.35 11.32
C LYS A 2 -23.32 6.64 11.15
N GLU A 3 -23.15 7.62 12.02
CA GLU A 3 -23.82 8.92 11.93
C GLU A 3 -23.42 9.76 10.73
N LYS A 4 -22.12 9.79 10.42
CA LYS A 4 -21.56 10.62 9.35
C LYS A 4 -21.90 10.12 7.94
N TYR A 5 -21.97 8.79 7.76
CA TYR A 5 -22.20 8.18 6.44
C TYR A 5 -23.56 7.50 6.33
N LYS A 6 -24.37 7.53 7.41
CA LYS A 6 -25.70 6.87 7.49
C LYS A 6 -25.67 5.39 7.07
N GLN A 7 -24.56 4.71 7.28
CA GLN A 7 -24.41 3.31 6.92
C GLN A 7 -24.68 2.42 8.13
N ASP A 8 -25.35 1.30 7.87
CA ASP A 8 -25.58 0.27 8.87
C ASP A 8 -24.48 -0.80 8.78
N PHE A 9 -23.74 -0.96 9.85
CA PHE A 9 -22.65 -1.94 9.98
C PHE A 9 -23.05 -3.14 10.85
N SER A 10 -24.34 -3.26 11.22
CA SER A 10 -24.81 -4.34 12.11
C SER A 10 -24.70 -5.74 11.51
N SER A 11 -24.60 -5.84 10.19
CA SER A 11 -24.42 -7.09 9.46
C SER A 11 -22.96 -7.56 9.37
N LEU A 12 -22.00 -6.73 9.76
CA LEU A 12 -20.60 -7.09 9.71
C LEU A 12 -20.23 -8.06 10.82
N THR A 13 -19.41 -9.04 10.48
CA THR A 13 -18.79 -9.95 11.44
C THR A 13 -17.70 -9.23 12.25
N VAL A 14 -17.28 -9.84 13.35
CA VAL A 14 -16.14 -9.34 14.15
C VAL A 14 -14.88 -9.28 13.29
N THR A 15 -14.63 -10.29 12.48
CA THR A 15 -13.48 -10.36 11.53
C THR A 15 -13.49 -9.16 10.58
N GLU A 16 -14.61 -8.87 9.94
CA GLU A 16 -14.72 -7.75 9.00
C GLU A 16 -14.53 -6.38 9.66
N THR A 17 -14.75 -6.30 10.98
CA THR A 17 -14.55 -5.04 11.73
C THR A 17 -13.16 -4.87 12.30
N ILE A 18 -12.40 -5.94 12.52
CA ILE A 18 -11.10 -5.93 13.21
C ILE A 18 -9.96 -6.25 12.25
N ASP A 19 -10.14 -7.23 11.36
CA ASP A 19 -9.07 -7.72 10.51
C ASP A 19 -8.78 -6.75 9.36
N SER A 20 -7.51 -6.51 9.12
CA SER A 20 -7.04 -5.79 7.94
C SER A 20 -6.59 -6.79 6.89
N ILE A 21 -7.47 -7.10 5.94
CA ILE A 21 -7.14 -7.96 4.81
C ILE A 21 -6.52 -7.11 3.70
N GLU A 22 -5.37 -7.53 3.24
CA GLU A 22 -4.64 -6.88 2.16
C GLU A 22 -4.73 -7.71 0.88
N TYR A 23 -5.20 -7.10 -0.20
CA TYR A 23 -5.25 -7.69 -1.52
C TYR A 23 -4.19 -7.07 -2.42
N PHE A 24 -3.25 -7.88 -2.88
CA PHE A 24 -2.31 -7.44 -3.90
C PHE A 24 -2.91 -7.57 -5.29
N VAL A 25 -2.90 -6.50 -6.05
CA VAL A 25 -3.30 -6.45 -7.46
C VAL A 25 -2.07 -6.13 -8.30
N PHE A 26 -1.62 -7.12 -9.04
CA PHE A 26 -0.47 -6.99 -9.95
C PHE A 26 -0.67 -5.84 -10.95
N PRO A 27 0.35 -5.03 -11.26
CA PRO A 27 1.74 -5.21 -10.84
C PRO A 27 2.13 -4.48 -9.55
N ASN A 28 1.37 -3.52 -9.04
CA ASN A 28 1.90 -2.54 -8.10
C ASN A 28 0.86 -1.90 -7.16
N ALA A 29 -0.31 -2.48 -7.02
CA ALA A 29 -1.36 -1.94 -6.16
C ALA A 29 -1.77 -2.90 -5.04
N PHE A 30 -2.10 -2.34 -3.88
CA PHE A 30 -2.56 -3.05 -2.70
C PHE A 30 -3.86 -2.43 -2.22
N PHE A 31 -4.87 -3.24 -2.00
CA PHE A 31 -6.19 -2.80 -1.58
C PHE A 31 -6.49 -3.28 -0.16
N PHE A 32 -6.88 -2.36 0.68
CA PHE A 32 -7.33 -2.61 2.04
C PHE A 32 -8.81 -2.24 2.13
N PRO A 33 -9.73 -3.18 1.91
CA PRO A 33 -11.17 -2.90 1.92
C PRO A 33 -11.76 -2.84 3.33
N GLY A 34 -10.94 -3.02 4.37
CA GLY A 34 -11.37 -3.05 5.76
C GLY A 34 -12.05 -1.75 6.22
N LEU A 35 -12.95 -1.88 7.18
CA LEU A 35 -13.69 -0.74 7.72
C LEU A 35 -12.77 0.28 8.42
N GLN A 36 -11.73 -0.20 9.08
CA GLN A 36 -10.79 0.65 9.84
C GLN A 36 -9.71 1.25 8.95
N LEU A 37 -9.24 0.49 7.97
CA LEU A 37 -8.16 0.87 7.05
C LEU A 37 -8.67 0.71 5.62
N SER A 38 -9.52 1.66 5.18
CA SER A 38 -10.02 1.64 3.82
C SER A 38 -9.11 2.50 2.94
N MET A 39 -8.17 1.85 2.25
CA MET A 39 -7.16 2.57 1.47
C MET A 39 -6.60 1.73 0.33
N VAL A 40 -5.91 2.40 -0.57
CA VAL A 40 -5.15 1.79 -1.66
C VAL A 40 -3.72 2.30 -1.60
N TYR A 41 -2.76 1.39 -1.69
CA TYR A 41 -1.37 1.71 -1.96
C TYR A 41 -1.07 1.47 -3.43
N ARG A 42 -0.30 2.36 -4.04
CA ARG A 42 0.22 2.16 -5.37
C ARG A 42 1.68 2.60 -5.44
N PHE A 43 2.53 1.71 -5.92
CA PHE A 43 3.94 1.99 -6.13
C PHE A 43 4.19 2.20 -7.63
N ARG A 44 4.53 3.41 -8.04
CA ARG A 44 4.85 3.75 -9.43
C ARG A 44 6.36 3.87 -9.60
N PRO A 45 6.98 3.16 -10.55
CA PRO A 45 8.41 3.32 -10.81
C PRO A 45 8.78 4.78 -11.11
N ASN A 46 9.86 5.25 -10.51
CA ASN A 46 10.46 6.55 -10.77
C ASN A 46 11.97 6.36 -10.99
N GLY A 47 12.34 5.94 -12.18
CA GLY A 47 13.70 5.50 -12.49
C GLY A 47 14.01 4.11 -11.95
N VAL A 48 15.29 3.75 -11.96
CA VAL A 48 15.78 2.42 -11.53
C VAL A 48 15.84 2.32 -10.00
N ASP A 49 16.12 3.42 -9.34
CA ASP A 49 16.43 3.46 -7.90
C ASP A 49 15.33 4.08 -7.07
N GLY A 50 14.21 4.42 -7.67
CA GLY A 50 13.14 5.13 -6.97
C GLY A 50 11.74 4.65 -7.35
N ALA A 51 10.80 4.93 -6.46
CA ALA A 51 9.37 4.76 -6.69
C ALA A 51 8.60 5.91 -6.08
N LEU A 52 7.49 6.26 -6.70
CA LEU A 52 6.48 7.12 -6.10
C LEU A 52 5.49 6.22 -5.34
N PHE A 53 5.25 6.54 -4.10
CA PHE A 53 4.31 5.85 -3.24
C PHE A 53 3.03 6.67 -3.10
N ASP A 54 1.97 6.24 -3.76
CA ASP A 54 0.66 6.88 -3.67
C ASP A 54 -0.16 6.21 -2.56
N LEU A 55 -0.65 7.01 -1.62
CA LEU A 55 -1.59 6.64 -0.57
C LEU A 55 -2.97 7.24 -0.90
N LEU A 56 -3.96 6.39 -1.13
CA LEU A 56 -5.32 6.82 -1.40
C LEU A 56 -6.24 6.32 -0.27
N PHE A 57 -6.71 7.25 0.56
CA PHE A 57 -7.70 6.95 1.60
C PHE A 57 -9.10 6.92 1.00
N LEU A 58 -9.76 5.78 1.14
CA LEU A 58 -11.10 5.58 0.62
C LEU A 58 -12.14 5.99 1.67
N ARG A 59 -13.25 6.54 1.20
CA ARG A 59 -14.39 6.88 2.05
C ARG A 59 -15.64 6.22 1.50
N PRO A 60 -16.54 5.73 2.36
CA PRO A 60 -17.82 5.22 1.92
C PRO A 60 -18.57 6.27 1.11
N LYS A 61 -19.24 5.83 0.03
CA LYS A 61 -20.12 6.71 -0.72
C LYS A 61 -21.29 7.12 0.17
N PRO A 62 -21.70 8.41 0.19
CA PRO A 62 -22.94 8.83 0.86
C PRO A 62 -24.14 8.05 0.31
N ILE A 63 -25.08 7.69 1.19
CA ILE A 63 -26.33 7.03 0.77
C ILE A 63 -27.15 7.98 -0.09
N ASP A 64 -27.20 9.25 0.33
CA ASP A 64 -27.94 10.31 -0.34
C ASP A 64 -27.00 11.42 -0.79
N GLY A 65 -27.23 11.93 -2.00
CA GLY A 65 -26.51 13.06 -2.53
C GLY A 65 -25.25 12.71 -3.35
N PRO A 66 -24.60 13.72 -3.92
CA PRO A 66 -23.40 13.54 -4.74
C PRO A 66 -22.20 13.16 -3.86
N CYS A 67 -21.27 12.39 -4.42
CA CYS A 67 -19.97 12.20 -3.80
C CYS A 67 -19.23 13.55 -3.75
N PRO A 68 -18.63 13.92 -2.61
CA PRO A 68 -17.75 15.07 -2.56
C PRO A 68 -16.60 14.87 -3.56
N PRO A 69 -16.09 15.93 -4.18
CA PRO A 69 -14.91 15.82 -5.02
C PRO A 69 -13.73 15.30 -4.19
N PRO A 70 -12.79 14.56 -4.81
CA PRO A 70 -11.57 14.19 -4.12
C PRO A 70 -10.80 15.46 -3.73
N PRO A 71 -10.11 15.46 -2.59
CA PRO A 71 -9.18 16.53 -2.25
C PRO A 71 -8.01 16.55 -3.23
N ASP A 72 -7.33 17.69 -3.32
CA ASP A 72 -6.07 17.78 -4.03
C ASP A 72 -5.04 16.82 -3.40
N ALA A 73 -4.13 16.31 -4.23
CA ALA A 73 -3.05 15.49 -3.76
C ALA A 73 -2.12 16.30 -2.83
N PHE A 74 -1.76 15.72 -1.72
CA PHE A 74 -0.75 16.27 -0.82
C PHE A 74 0.60 15.58 -1.12
N GLU A 75 1.54 16.32 -1.66
CA GLU A 75 2.85 15.80 -2.02
C GLU A 75 3.83 15.96 -0.85
N LEU A 76 4.59 14.89 -0.59
CA LEU A 76 5.65 14.85 0.40
C LEU A 76 7.00 14.67 -0.30
N GLU A 77 7.99 15.42 0.15
CA GLU A 77 9.37 15.19 -0.24
C GLU A 77 9.95 13.97 0.50
N ILE A 78 11.07 13.46 0.03
CA ILE A 78 11.65 12.21 0.55
C ILE A 78 12.06 12.30 2.03
N GLU A 79 12.39 13.47 2.52
CA GLU A 79 12.75 13.74 3.91
C GLU A 79 11.56 14.14 4.79
N ASP A 80 10.38 14.29 4.20
CA ASP A 80 9.19 14.66 4.94
C ASP A 80 8.61 13.48 5.70
N SER A 81 8.16 13.73 6.92
CA SER A 81 7.39 12.75 7.67
C SER A 81 5.97 12.65 7.14
N TYR A 82 5.45 11.43 7.04
CA TYR A 82 4.04 11.20 6.68
C TYR A 82 3.05 11.82 7.66
N THR A 83 3.49 12.12 8.90
CA THR A 83 2.64 12.81 9.88
C THR A 83 2.28 14.23 9.46
N LYS A 84 2.97 14.83 8.48
CA LYS A 84 2.62 16.13 7.92
C LYS A 84 1.39 16.08 7.01
N CYS A 85 1.07 14.92 6.46
CA CYS A 85 -0.06 14.77 5.56
C CYS A 85 -1.38 14.69 6.34
N PRO A 86 -2.37 15.53 6.04
CA PRO A 86 -3.68 15.44 6.67
C PRO A 86 -4.33 14.07 6.48
N GLY A 87 -4.81 13.46 7.54
CA GLY A 87 -5.46 12.15 7.52
C GLY A 87 -4.53 10.96 7.78
N THR A 88 -3.22 11.18 7.93
CA THR A 88 -2.24 10.13 8.26
C THR A 88 -1.82 10.14 9.74
N GLU A 89 -2.43 10.95 10.58
CA GLU A 89 -2.00 11.22 11.95
C GLU A 89 -1.77 9.95 12.78
N PHE A 90 -2.55 8.91 12.53
CA PHE A 90 -2.45 7.65 13.29
C PHE A 90 -1.52 6.60 12.65
N LEU A 91 -1.21 6.72 11.35
CA LEU A 91 -0.34 5.79 10.63
C LEU A 91 0.98 6.43 10.17
N GLY A 92 1.09 7.75 10.19
CA GLY A 92 2.23 8.46 9.64
C GLY A 92 3.58 7.96 10.19
N ALA A 93 3.67 7.74 11.49
CA ALA A 93 4.89 7.21 12.11
C ALA A 93 5.22 5.76 11.65
N VAL A 94 4.21 4.95 11.34
CA VAL A 94 4.41 3.60 10.79
C VAL A 94 4.94 3.69 9.36
N TYR A 95 4.39 4.58 8.55
CA TYR A 95 4.89 4.81 7.19
C TYR A 95 6.33 5.35 7.19
N ASP A 96 6.69 6.24 8.12
CA ASP A 96 8.06 6.72 8.28
C ASP A 96 9.01 5.55 8.58
N GLN A 97 8.62 4.67 9.50
CA GLN A 97 9.40 3.48 9.84
C GLN A 97 9.58 2.56 8.63
N ASP A 98 8.52 2.25 7.93
CA ASP A 98 8.52 1.29 6.82
C ASP A 98 9.34 1.81 5.63
N THR A 99 9.14 3.07 5.25
CA THR A 99 9.89 3.67 4.13
C THR A 99 11.37 3.84 4.44
N ASN A 100 11.75 4.16 5.67
CA ASN A 100 13.15 4.19 6.10
C ASN A 100 13.79 2.79 6.04
N ASN A 101 13.05 1.74 6.38
CA ASN A 101 13.51 0.37 6.20
C ASN A 101 13.76 0.02 4.74
N LEU A 102 12.86 0.41 3.82
CA LEU A 102 13.04 0.18 2.38
C LEU A 102 14.30 0.85 1.84
N LEU A 103 14.56 2.09 2.22
CA LEU A 103 15.79 2.81 1.85
C LEU A 103 17.04 2.09 2.35
N SER A 104 17.02 1.63 3.60
CA SER A 104 18.13 0.92 4.22
C SER A 104 18.40 -0.43 3.54
N GLN A 105 17.35 -1.17 3.21
CA GLN A 105 17.45 -2.43 2.48
C GLN A 105 18.00 -2.22 1.07
N THR A 106 17.55 -1.20 0.34
CA THR A 106 18.06 -0.87 -0.99
C THR A 106 19.57 -0.59 -0.96
N LYS A 107 20.04 0.17 0.02
CA LYS A 107 21.48 0.40 0.22
C LYS A 107 22.22 -0.91 0.52
N GLY A 108 21.65 -1.76 1.37
CA GLY A 108 22.20 -3.08 1.72
C GLY A 108 22.34 -3.98 0.48
N PHE A 109 21.33 -4.05 -0.37
CA PHE A 109 21.39 -4.85 -1.60
C PHE A 109 22.48 -4.39 -2.58
N LYS A 110 22.67 -3.09 -2.74
CA LYS A 110 23.70 -2.53 -3.62
C LYS A 110 25.12 -2.89 -3.17
N THR A 111 25.32 -3.05 -1.86
CA THR A 111 26.64 -3.33 -1.26
C THR A 111 26.85 -4.80 -0.92
N SER A 112 25.83 -5.64 -1.03
CA SER A 112 25.90 -7.06 -0.69
C SER A 112 26.75 -7.85 -1.69
N LEU A 113 27.61 -8.73 -1.18
CA LEU A 113 28.34 -9.70 -2.00
C LEU A 113 27.40 -10.78 -2.57
N LYS A 114 26.33 -11.10 -1.86
CA LYS A 114 25.32 -12.04 -2.32
C LYS A 114 24.44 -11.38 -3.38
N LYS A 115 24.41 -11.99 -4.55
CA LYS A 115 23.52 -11.56 -5.64
C LYS A 115 22.12 -12.14 -5.45
N GLY A 116 21.23 -11.34 -4.91
CA GLY A 116 19.85 -11.71 -4.61
C GLY A 116 19.56 -11.92 -3.13
N GLN A 117 18.30 -12.09 -2.82
CA GLN A 117 17.77 -12.23 -1.47
C GLN A 117 17.34 -13.66 -1.18
N SER A 118 17.53 -14.13 0.06
CA SER A 118 16.89 -15.35 0.54
C SER A 118 15.48 -15.04 0.98
N LEU A 119 14.51 -15.73 0.43
CA LEU A 119 13.12 -15.65 0.83
C LEU A 119 12.76 -16.85 1.72
N GLY A 120 12.09 -16.61 2.83
CA GLY A 120 11.52 -17.63 3.70
C GLY A 120 10.50 -18.48 2.94
N ASN A 121 10.41 -19.77 3.29
CA ASN A 121 9.56 -20.71 2.56
C ASN A 121 8.07 -20.40 2.68
N TYR A 122 7.59 -20.11 3.88
CA TYR A 122 6.19 -19.90 4.17
C TYR A 122 5.81 -18.41 4.18
N GLN A 123 6.48 -17.64 5.01
CA GLN A 123 6.11 -16.24 5.24
C GLN A 123 6.23 -15.35 3.99
N GLU A 124 7.21 -15.64 3.12
CA GLU A 124 7.48 -14.85 1.93
C GLU A 124 7.02 -15.54 0.62
N ALA A 125 6.10 -16.49 0.75
CA ALA A 125 5.53 -17.17 -0.43
C ALA A 125 4.86 -16.21 -1.42
N ARG A 126 4.20 -15.15 -0.92
CA ARG A 126 3.55 -14.14 -1.77
C ARG A 126 4.55 -13.28 -2.52
N THR A 127 5.65 -12.88 -1.86
CA THR A 127 6.76 -12.16 -2.50
C THR A 127 7.38 -13.00 -3.61
N ARG A 128 7.58 -14.29 -3.37
CA ARG A 128 8.08 -15.23 -4.39
C ARG A 128 7.13 -15.34 -5.57
N HIS A 129 5.82 -15.43 -5.30
CA HIS A 129 4.81 -15.48 -6.35
C HIS A 129 4.80 -14.21 -7.20
N LEU A 130 4.98 -13.03 -6.59
CA LEU A 130 5.13 -11.77 -7.31
C LEU A 130 6.32 -11.82 -8.26
N HIS A 131 7.50 -12.23 -7.80
CA HIS A 131 8.70 -12.33 -8.64
C HIS A 131 8.50 -13.31 -9.79
N GLN A 132 7.95 -14.49 -9.53
CA GLN A 132 7.62 -15.48 -10.57
C GLN A 132 6.63 -14.93 -11.61
N THR A 133 5.70 -14.08 -11.18
CA THR A 133 4.75 -13.44 -12.10
C THR A 133 5.45 -12.41 -12.98
N ILE A 134 6.35 -11.60 -12.40
CA ILE A 134 7.16 -10.64 -13.16
C ILE A 134 8.01 -11.37 -14.21
N ASP A 135 8.68 -12.45 -13.82
CA ASP A 135 9.52 -13.23 -14.73
C ASP A 135 8.72 -13.73 -15.94
N LYS A 136 7.53 -14.28 -15.74
CA LYS A 136 6.63 -14.69 -16.84
C LYS A 136 6.34 -13.55 -17.82
N TYR A 137 5.99 -12.38 -17.31
CA TYR A 137 5.71 -11.22 -18.17
C TYR A 137 6.94 -10.73 -18.94
N LEU A 138 8.14 -10.88 -18.37
CA LEU A 138 9.38 -10.54 -19.05
C LEU A 138 9.75 -11.57 -20.12
N GLU A 139 9.51 -12.85 -19.89
CA GLU A 139 9.76 -13.94 -20.84
C GLU A 139 8.81 -13.84 -22.05
N GLU A 140 7.52 -13.58 -21.83
CA GLU A 140 6.53 -13.44 -22.90
C GLU A 140 6.84 -12.27 -23.86
N LYS A 141 7.55 -11.25 -23.42
CA LYS A 141 7.97 -10.13 -24.28
C LYS A 141 9.20 -10.43 -25.15
N ASN A 142 9.93 -11.48 -24.84
CA ASN A 142 11.17 -11.83 -25.55
C ASN A 142 10.98 -12.99 -26.55
N GLY A 143 9.76 -13.51 -26.69
CA GLY A 143 9.35 -14.52 -27.68
C GLY A 143 8.47 -13.91 -28.76
#